data_e3eff9916144ecf51a3ae4e825083b0b
#
_entry.id   e3eff9916144ecf51a3ae4e825083b0b
#
_cell.length_a   1.000
_cell.length_b   1.000
_cell.length_c   1.000
_cell.angle_alpha   90.00
_cell.angle_beta   90.00
_cell.angle_gamma   90.00
#
_symmetry.space_group_name_H-M   'P 1'
#
loop_
_entity.id
_entity.type
_entity.pdbx_description
1 polymer ?
#
loop_
_entity_poly.entity_id
_entity_poly.type
_entity_poly.pdbx_seq_one_letter_code
_entity_poly.pdbx_strand_id
1 'polypeptide(L)' 'MNIHLIVVRSFDGLTRGDMVTDPARIAQILGGEWAQSVVRVLATPVKGN' A
#
# COMPACT_ATOMS: atom_id res chain seq x y z
N MET A 1 -8.64 -3.16 11.33
CA MET A 1 -7.19 -3.02 11.22
C MET A 1 -6.83 -2.33 9.92
N ASN A 2 -6.01 -1.32 10.01
CA ASN A 2 -5.67 -0.54 8.83
C ASN A 2 -4.23 -0.78 8.43
N ILE A 3 -4.04 -1.01 7.17
CA ILE A 3 -2.69 -1.08 6.63
C ILE A 3 -2.62 -0.19 5.40
N HIS A 4 -1.43 0.29 5.12
CA HIS A 4 -1.13 0.99 3.88
C HIS A 4 -0.06 0.20 3.14
N LEU A 5 0.11 0.50 1.87
CA LEU A 5 1.15 -0.14 1.08
C LEU A 5 2.12 0.93 0.61
N ILE A 6 3.39 0.60 0.66
CA ILE A 6 4.43 1.46 0.10
C ILE A 6 4.97 0.75 -1.14
N VAL A 7 4.97 1.46 -2.25
CA VAL A 7 5.43 0.90 -3.51
C VAL A 7 6.95 0.86 -3.49
N VAL A 8 7.52 -0.31 -3.71
CA VAL A 8 8.97 -0.47 -3.77
C VAL A 8 9.45 -0.71 -5.21
N ARG A 9 8.53 -1.00 -6.12
CA ARG A 9 8.80 -1.10 -7.54
C ARG A 9 7.66 -0.47 -8.29
N SER A 10 7.96 0.34 -9.29
CA SER A 10 6.92 1.00 -10.07
C SER A 10 6.03 -0.01 -10.77
N PHE A 11 4.73 0.23 -10.74
CA PHE A 11 3.78 -0.57 -11.50
C PHE A 11 2.49 0.22 -11.64
N ASP A 12 1.76 -0.06 -12.69
CA ASP A 12 0.40 0.45 -12.89
C ASP A 12 0.26 1.95 -12.60
N GLY A 13 1.24 2.74 -13.02
CA GLY A 13 1.18 4.18 -12.84
C GLY A 13 1.66 4.65 -11.48
N LEU A 14 1.99 3.75 -10.58
CA LEU A 14 2.55 4.12 -9.28
C LEU A 14 4.06 4.09 -9.35
N THR A 15 4.70 4.96 -8.62
CA THR A 15 6.16 4.99 -8.59
C THR A 15 6.67 4.58 -7.23
N ARG A 16 7.90 4.18 -7.22
CA ARG A 16 8.54 3.77 -5.98
C ARG A 16 8.48 4.90 -4.96
N GLY A 17 8.04 4.57 -3.77
CA GLY A 17 7.86 5.53 -2.70
C GLY A 17 6.42 6.00 -2.54
N ASP A 18 5.56 5.70 -3.50
CA ASP A 18 4.15 6.07 -3.38
C ASP A 18 3.49 5.24 -2.29
N MET A 19 2.49 5.82 -1.66
CA MET A 19 1.73 5.13 -0.64
C MET A 19 0.31 4.88 -1.13
N VAL A 20 -0.17 3.66 -0.96
CA VAL A 20 -1.54 3.31 -1.29
C VAL A 20 -2.32 3.20 0.00
N THR A 21 -3.35 4.00 0.13
CA THR A 21 -4.15 4.03 1.36
C THR A 21 -5.57 3.55 1.15
N ASP A 22 -6.02 3.41 -0.09
CA ASP A 22 -7.38 2.99 -0.40
C ASP A 22 -7.53 1.50 -0.15
N PRO A 23 -8.39 1.07 0.78
CA PRO A 23 -8.53 -0.34 1.10
C PRO A 23 -8.92 -1.21 -0.09
N ALA A 24 -9.72 -0.70 -1.02
CA ALA A 24 -10.08 -1.46 -2.20
C ALA A 24 -8.86 -1.69 -3.09
N ARG A 25 -8.04 -0.67 -3.27
CA ARG A 25 -6.80 -0.79 -4.04
C ARG A 25 -5.83 -1.74 -3.38
N ILE A 26 -5.70 -1.62 -2.06
CA ILE A 26 -4.81 -2.49 -1.29
C ILE A 26 -5.21 -3.95 -1.50
N ALA A 27 -6.49 -4.25 -1.40
CA ALA A 27 -6.96 -5.61 -1.58
C ALA A 27 -6.65 -6.11 -3.00
N GLN A 28 -6.84 -5.27 -4.00
CA GLN A 28 -6.54 -5.65 -5.37
C GLN A 28 -5.06 -5.92 -5.58
N ILE A 29 -4.21 -5.09 -5.03
CA ILE A 29 -2.77 -5.24 -5.20
C ILE A 29 -2.29 -6.49 -4.49
N LEU A 30 -2.73 -6.70 -3.26
CA LEU A 30 -2.29 -7.85 -2.49
C LEU A 30 -2.82 -9.16 -3.04
N GLY A 31 -3.97 -9.12 -3.72
CA GLY A 31 -4.52 -10.32 -4.34
C GLY A 31 -3.98 -10.59 -5.73
N GLY A 32 -3.12 -9.75 -6.26
CA GLY A 32 -2.59 -9.90 -7.60
C GLY A 32 -1.09 -10.14 -7.60
N GLU A 33 -0.51 -10.03 -8.77
CA GLU A 33 0.92 -10.28 -8.91
C GLU A 33 1.76 -9.13 -8.40
N TRP A 34 1.17 -7.99 -8.13
CA TRP A 34 1.91 -6.83 -7.66
C TRP A 34 2.16 -6.85 -6.16
N ALA A 35 1.69 -7.88 -5.48
CA ALA A 35 1.91 -7.98 -4.04
C ALA A 35 3.39 -7.92 -3.67
N GLN A 36 4.26 -8.35 -4.59
CA GLN A 36 5.69 -8.32 -4.35
C GLN A 36 6.32 -6.97 -4.63
N SER A 37 5.56 -6.05 -5.22
CA SER A 37 6.06 -4.72 -5.55
C SER A 37 5.78 -3.70 -4.47
N VAL A 38 5.16 -4.13 -3.39
CA VAL A 38 4.81 -3.25 -2.28
C VAL A 38 5.15 -3.91 -0.96
N VAL A 39 5.26 -3.09 0.07
CA VAL A 39 5.41 -3.59 1.43
C VAL A 39 4.24 -3.07 2.25
N ARG A 40 3.78 -3.88 3.17
CA ARG A 40 2.69 -3.48 4.06
C ARG A 40 3.25 -2.74 5.25
N VAL A 41 2.63 -1.61 5.56
CA VAL A 41 2.98 -0.85 6.74
C VAL A 41 1.72 -0.61 7.54
N LEU A 42 1.85 -0.53 8.82
CA LEU A 42 0.70 -0.23 9.67
C LEU A 42 0.31 1.22 9.48
N ALA A 43 -0.98 1.43 9.25
CA ALA A 43 -1.49 2.79 9.18
C ALA A 43 -1.60 3.28 10.61
N THR A 44 -0.72 4.15 10.99
CA THR A 44 -0.74 4.68 12.34
C THR A 44 -1.83 5.70 12.44
N PRO A 45 -2.79 5.50 13.29
CA PRO A 45 -3.80 6.51 13.51
C PRO A 45 -3.12 7.69 14.16
N VAL A 46 -3.33 8.71 13.67
CA VAL A 46 -2.74 9.85 14.18
C VAL A 46 -3.36 10.23 15.47
N LYS A 47 -3.58 10.10 15.93
CA LYS A 47 -4.14 10.52 16.80
C LYS A 47 -3.68 10.95 17.76
N GLY A 48 -3.47 11.24 17.77
CA GLY A 48 -3.05 11.63 18.57
C GLY A 48 -3.25 11.50 19.70
N ASN A 49 -3.31 11.28 19.76
CA ASN A 49 -3.51 11.20 20.60
C ASN A 49 -3.44 11.10 20.94
#